data_8bb7284151585f3181f2aa0e5fb9807b
#
_entry.id   8bb7284151585f3181f2aa0e5fb9807b
#
_cell.length_a   1.000
_cell.length_b   1.000
_cell.length_c   1.000
_cell.angle_alpha   90.00
_cell.angle_beta   90.00
_cell.angle_gamma   90.00
#
_symmetry.space_group_name_H-M   'P 1'
#
loop_
_entity.id
_entity.type
_entity.pdbx_description
1 polymer ?
#
loop_
_entity_poly.entity_id
_entity_poly.type
_entity_poly.pdbx_seq_one_letter_code
_entity_poly.pdbx_strand_id
1 'polypeptide(L)' 'MKMAPHQYVMQRRMVKAQELIYCSQMSLTDIAMACGFSTASHFSHRVKSATGLTPSQLRAAQR' A
#
# COMPACT_ATOMS: atom_id res chain seq x y z
N MET A 1 -15.88 -6.80 18.24
CA MET A 1 -14.90 -5.73 18.04
C MET A 1 -15.29 -4.78 16.93
N LYS A 2 -15.16 -3.51 17.15
CA LYS A 2 -15.54 -2.52 16.17
C LYS A 2 -14.39 -1.65 15.77
N MET A 3 -14.30 -1.35 14.50
CA MET A 3 -13.31 -0.42 13.97
C MET A 3 -14.04 0.80 13.42
N ALA A 4 -13.41 1.95 13.51
CA ALA A 4 -13.95 3.12 12.85
C ALA A 4 -13.97 2.84 11.34
N PRO A 5 -15.00 3.31 10.61
CA PRO A 5 -15.08 3.06 9.17
C PRO A 5 -13.84 3.49 8.42
N HIS A 6 -13.29 4.61 8.82
CA HIS A 6 -12.11 5.14 8.15
C HIS A 6 -10.88 4.24 8.37
N GLN A 7 -10.73 3.66 9.56
CA GLN A 7 -9.63 2.72 9.80
C GLN A 7 -9.81 1.44 9.00
N TYR A 8 -11.03 0.99 8.87
CA TYR A 8 -11.32 -0.20 8.11
C TYR A 8 -10.97 -0.01 6.64
N VAL A 9 -11.33 1.13 6.07
CA VAL A 9 -11.04 1.44 4.68
C VAL A 9 -9.53 1.49 4.44
N MET A 10 -8.80 2.16 5.33
CA MET A 10 -7.35 2.25 5.19
C MET A 10 -6.68 0.88 5.30
N GLN A 11 -7.18 0.06 6.19
CA GLN A 11 -6.64 -1.29 6.35
C GLN A 11 -6.83 -2.10 5.07
N ARG A 12 -8.02 -2.01 4.47
CA ARG A 12 -8.28 -2.72 3.23
C ARG A 12 -7.41 -2.22 2.09
N ARG A 13 -7.19 -0.92 2.03
CA ARG A 13 -6.31 -0.35 1.01
C ARG A 13 -4.89 -0.86 1.17
N MET A 14 -4.43 -0.96 2.40
CA MET A 14 -3.09 -1.47 2.67
C MET A 14 -2.93 -2.92 2.25
N VAL A 15 -3.91 -3.75 2.56
CA VAL A 15 -3.87 -5.15 2.18
C VAL A 15 -3.81 -5.28 0.67
N LYS A 16 -4.66 -4.55 -0.03
CA LYS A 16 -4.68 -4.59 -1.48
C LYS A 16 -3.36 -4.10 -2.07
N ALA A 17 -2.81 -3.03 -1.50
CA ALA A 17 -1.55 -2.50 -1.97
C ALA A 17 -0.43 -3.53 -1.83
N GLN A 18 -0.37 -4.19 -0.69
CA GLN A 18 0.65 -5.20 -0.47
C GLN A 18 0.51 -6.36 -1.45
N GLU A 19 -0.71 -6.77 -1.72
CA GLU A 19 -0.94 -7.83 -2.70
C GLU A 19 -0.42 -7.43 -4.08
N LEU A 20 -0.72 -6.20 -4.49
CA LEU A 20 -0.29 -5.73 -5.80
C LEU A 20 1.22 -5.57 -5.87
N ILE A 21 1.85 -5.14 -4.78
CA ILE A 21 3.30 -5.02 -4.73
C ILE A 21 3.95 -6.39 -4.91
N TYR A 22 3.41 -7.40 -4.27
CA TYR A 22 4.01 -8.73 -4.25
C TYR A 22 3.63 -9.56 -5.47
N CYS A 23 2.42 -9.42 -5.96
CA CYS A 23 1.86 -10.36 -6.92
C CYS A 23 1.68 -9.79 -8.33
N SER A 24 1.88 -8.50 -8.53
CA SER A 24 1.72 -7.91 -9.85
C SER A 24 2.98 -7.18 -10.27
N GLN A 25 3.04 -6.84 -11.56
CA GLN A 25 4.15 -6.07 -12.10
C GLN A 25 3.77 -4.62 -12.33
N MET A 26 2.67 -4.18 -11.76
CA MET A 26 2.26 -2.79 -11.87
C MET A 26 3.32 -1.89 -11.28
N SER A 27 3.46 -0.70 -11.85
CA SER A 27 4.35 0.29 -11.26
C SER A 27 3.79 0.70 -9.89
N LEU A 28 4.66 1.17 -9.01
CA LEU A 28 4.22 1.57 -7.68
C LEU A 28 3.27 2.75 -7.75
N THR A 29 3.46 3.65 -8.70
CA THR A 29 2.54 4.74 -8.91
C THR A 29 1.15 4.24 -9.31
N ASP A 30 1.11 3.27 -10.22
CA ASP A 30 -0.16 2.68 -10.63
C ASP A 30 -0.86 1.98 -9.48
N ILE A 31 -0.11 1.30 -8.64
CA ILE A 31 -0.66 0.65 -7.46
C ILE A 31 -1.28 1.69 -6.53
N ALA A 32 -0.58 2.80 -6.32
CA ALA A 32 -1.09 3.86 -5.47
C ALA A 32 -2.43 4.37 -5.96
N MET A 33 -2.53 4.61 -7.26
CA MET A 33 -3.77 5.10 -7.84
C MET A 33 -4.87 4.05 -7.77
N ALA A 34 -4.53 2.80 -8.03
CA ALA A 34 -5.51 1.72 -7.99
C ALA A 34 -6.06 1.51 -6.59
N CYS A 35 -5.27 1.83 -5.57
CA CYS A 35 -5.71 1.67 -4.18
C CYS A 35 -6.39 2.91 -3.62
N GLY A 36 -6.54 3.96 -4.43
CA GLY A 36 -7.28 5.13 -4.01
C GLY A 36 -6.46 6.20 -3.30
N PHE A 37 -5.13 6.15 -3.43
CA PHE A 37 -4.31 7.20 -2.87
C PHE A 37 -4.21 8.36 -3.85
N SER A 38 -4.18 9.57 -3.33
CA SER A 38 -4.15 10.75 -4.20
C SER A 38 -2.77 10.98 -4.80
N THR A 39 -1.70 10.56 -4.14
CA THR A 39 -0.35 10.73 -4.65
C THR A 39 0.50 9.52 -4.32
N ALA A 40 1.55 9.30 -5.10
CA ALA A 40 2.50 8.23 -4.80
C ALA A 40 3.27 8.50 -3.51
N SER A 41 3.53 9.77 -3.21
CA SER A 41 4.19 10.12 -1.95
C SER A 41 3.37 9.70 -0.76
N HIS A 42 2.08 9.97 -0.79
CA HIS A 42 1.19 9.60 0.30
C HIS A 42 1.15 8.08 0.44
N PHE A 43 1.07 7.39 -0.69
CA PHE A 43 1.08 5.94 -0.70
C PHE A 43 2.36 5.39 -0.06
N SER A 44 3.51 5.90 -0.47
CA SER A 44 4.80 5.46 0.10
C SER A 44 4.86 5.70 1.59
N HIS A 45 4.40 6.86 2.03
CA HIS A 45 4.41 7.20 3.44
C HIS A 45 3.54 6.23 4.24
N ARG A 46 2.37 5.92 3.73
CA ARG A 46 1.47 5.02 4.44
C ARG A 46 2.01 3.59 4.48
N VAL A 47 2.58 3.13 3.38
CA VAL A 47 3.17 1.80 3.33
C VAL A 47 4.33 1.71 4.32
N LYS A 48 5.20 2.70 4.33
CA LYS A 48 6.33 2.69 5.25
C LYS A 48 5.86 2.73 6.69
N SER A 49 4.83 3.52 6.98
CA SER A 49 4.29 3.61 8.32
C SER A 49 3.70 2.28 8.78
N ALA A 50 3.10 1.54 7.87
CA ALA A 50 2.46 0.27 8.22
C ALA A 50 3.44 -0.90 8.29
N THR A 51 4.49 -0.90 7.47
CA THR A 51 5.37 -2.06 7.35
C THR A 51 6.81 -1.77 7.74
N GLY A 52 7.19 -0.50 7.86
CA GLY A 52 8.57 -0.12 8.12
C GLY A 52 9.42 0.00 6.88
N LEU A 53 8.89 -0.33 5.71
CA LEU A 53 9.63 -0.30 4.46
C LEU A 53 8.85 0.47 3.42
N THR A 54 9.58 1.11 2.51
CA THR A 54 8.93 1.76 1.37
C THR A 54 8.40 0.70 0.41
N PRO A 55 7.46 1.05 -0.48
CA PRO A 55 6.97 0.09 -1.47
C PRO A 55 8.09 -0.50 -2.33
N SER A 56 9.06 0.30 -2.71
CA SER A 56 10.21 -0.20 -3.47
C SER A 56 11.01 -1.22 -2.68
N GLN A 57 11.23 -0.95 -1.40
CA GLN A 57 11.95 -1.87 -0.54
C GLN A 57 11.17 -3.16 -0.34
N LEU A 58 9.86 -3.06 -0.20
CA LEU A 58 9.03 -4.24 -0.07
C LEU A 58 9.12 -5.12 -1.31
N ARG A 59 9.05 -4.51 -2.48
CA ARG A 59 9.12 -5.26 -3.73
C ARG A 59 10.49 -5.92 -3.88
N ALA A 60 11.54 -5.21 -3.54
CA ALA A 60 12.88 -5.78 -3.61
C ALA A 60 13.07 -6.91 -2.60
N ALA A 61 12.53 -6.74 -1.40
CA ALA A 61 12.66 -7.75 -0.36
C ALA A 61 11.89 -9.02 -0.69
N GLN A 62 10.86 -8.89 -1.50
CA GLN A 62 10.02 -10.02 -1.88
C GLN A 62 10.76 -11.03 -2.76
N ARG A 63 11.80 -10.61 -3.43
CA ARG A 63 12.56 -11.44 -4.38
C ARG A 63 13.45 -12.51 -3.73
#